data_674b80298e4d0851e40dca43f9d3266b
#
_entry.id   674b80298e4d0851e40dca43f9d3266b
#
_cell.length_a   1.000
_cell.length_b   1.000
_cell.length_c   1.000
_cell.angle_alpha   90.00
_cell.angle_beta   90.00
_cell.angle_gamma   90.00
#
_symmetry.space_group_name_H-M   'P 1'
#
loop_
_entity.id
_entity.type
_entity.pdbx_description
1 polymer ?
#
loop_
_entity_poly.entity_id
_entity_poly.type
_entity_poly.pdbx_seq_one_letter_code
_entity_poly.pdbx_strand_id
1 'polypeptide(L)'
;MTTTQRDKKTAKSKPRYFGLMSNFTNRLETKVTELGPLCVGIDPHLHLLPSQMRESWGDLKTSDSRASAAKCVLEWSLMMIEAMRERVAIVKPQVALFEQLGAPGVEALEATCKAASAAGLLVLVDAKRGDIGSTAEAYAKGILDDDGPIGADAVTLSPYLGRDSMEPFINRCRNDGKGVFVLLRTSNPGGAELQTTGVPSPADTVAGWVEGWNREITGGNGLGPVGVVTGATLGDELKIWRERLPSAWFLMPGYGAQGASAEQTRSGFRNDGLGGLVNSSRGVLFPKDHERESYDRDPVAMVAAKIEACRAELNPVF
;
A
#
# COMPACT_ATOMS: atom_id res chain seq x y z
N MET A 1 37.99 19.96 -48.08
CA MET A 1 36.72 20.12 -47.34
C MET A 1 36.66 19.05 -46.27
N THR A 2 37.00 19.43 -45.07
CA THR A 2 37.19 18.55 -43.92
C THR A 2 35.91 18.56 -43.07
N THR A 3 35.22 17.43 -42.98
CA THR A 3 34.00 17.25 -42.21
C THR A 3 34.39 16.82 -40.80
N THR A 4 34.15 17.69 -39.85
CA THR A 4 34.43 17.47 -38.41
C THR A 4 33.28 16.62 -37.80
N GLN A 5 33.55 15.38 -37.41
CA GLN A 5 32.67 14.57 -36.60
C GLN A 5 32.63 15.13 -35.15
N ARG A 6 31.46 15.56 -34.72
CA ARG A 6 31.21 15.90 -33.32
C ARG A 6 30.86 14.62 -32.54
N ASP A 7 31.79 14.19 -31.70
CA ASP A 7 31.56 13.16 -30.69
C ASP A 7 30.50 13.61 -29.68
N LYS A 8 29.32 12.99 -29.72
CA LYS A 8 28.35 13.08 -28.65
C LYS A 8 28.81 12.17 -27.50
N LYS A 9 29.55 12.70 -26.54
CA LYS A 9 29.77 12.08 -25.24
C LYS A 9 28.40 12.00 -24.51
N THR A 10 27.83 10.81 -24.46
CA THR A 10 26.74 10.49 -23.53
C THR A 10 27.31 10.59 -22.11
N ALA A 11 26.90 11.61 -21.40
CA ALA A 11 27.21 11.76 -19.98
C ALA A 11 26.47 10.62 -19.23
N LYS A 12 27.20 9.60 -18.81
CA LYS A 12 26.72 8.61 -17.84
C LYS A 12 26.52 9.36 -16.52
N SER A 13 25.26 9.62 -16.15
CA SER A 13 24.91 10.12 -14.83
C SER A 13 25.41 9.12 -13.80
N LYS A 14 26.29 9.56 -12.89
CA LYS A 14 26.70 8.77 -11.73
C LYS A 14 25.44 8.44 -10.92
N PRO A 15 25.27 7.20 -10.40
CA PRO A 15 24.17 6.88 -9.50
C PRO A 15 24.26 7.85 -8.30
N ARG A 16 23.20 8.60 -8.05
CA ARG A 16 23.06 9.35 -6.81
C ARG A 16 22.88 8.31 -5.70
N TYR A 17 23.91 8.05 -4.94
CA TYR A 17 23.79 7.38 -3.66
C TYR A 17 22.95 8.28 -2.75
N PHE A 18 21.64 8.13 -2.78
CA PHE A 18 20.77 8.60 -1.71
C PHE A 18 21.21 7.87 -0.44
N GLY A 19 21.51 8.63 0.62
CA GLY A 19 22.02 8.08 1.86
C GLY A 19 21.14 6.92 2.34
N LEU A 20 21.74 5.87 2.85
CA LEU A 20 21.11 4.62 3.33
C LEU A 20 19.88 4.80 4.25
N MET A 21 19.67 6.01 4.78
CA MET A 21 18.56 6.36 5.68
C MET A 21 17.26 6.84 4.99
N SER A 22 17.25 7.09 3.68
CA SER A 22 16.10 7.74 3.01
C SER A 22 15.21 6.83 2.18
N ASN A 23 15.54 5.55 2.00
CA ASN A 23 14.72 4.64 1.20
C ASN A 23 13.46 4.17 1.96
N PHE A 24 12.45 3.77 1.20
CA PHE A 24 11.15 3.29 1.73
C PHE A 24 11.31 2.22 2.81
N THR A 25 12.15 1.22 2.55
CA THR A 25 12.33 0.09 3.47
C THR A 25 12.86 0.52 4.83
N ASN A 26 13.89 1.37 4.87
CA ASN A 26 14.46 1.84 6.14
C ASN A 26 13.48 2.75 6.90
N ARG A 27 12.75 3.61 6.18
CA ARG A 27 11.70 4.45 6.79
C ARG A 27 10.56 3.59 7.34
N LEU A 28 10.15 2.57 6.59
CA LEU A 28 9.10 1.64 7.03
C LEU A 28 9.53 0.85 8.26
N GLU A 29 10.75 0.32 8.25
CA GLU A 29 11.32 -0.41 9.38
C GLU A 29 11.35 0.43 10.66
N THR A 30 11.89 1.66 10.58
CA THR A 30 11.91 2.59 11.71
C THR A 30 10.50 2.79 12.27
N LYS A 31 9.54 3.12 11.40
CA LYS A 31 8.16 3.37 11.82
C LYS A 31 7.44 2.13 12.37
N VAL A 32 7.67 0.96 11.78
CA VAL A 32 7.08 -0.30 12.29
C VAL A 32 7.66 -0.66 13.64
N THR A 33 8.96 -0.44 13.86
CA THR A 33 9.59 -0.65 15.16
C THR A 33 9.01 0.27 16.24
N GLU A 34 8.69 1.53 15.90
CA GLU A 34 8.15 2.51 16.83
C GLU A 34 6.63 2.36 17.07
N LEU A 35 5.88 2.11 16.01
CA LEU A 35 4.41 2.23 16.00
C LEU A 35 3.69 0.89 15.82
N GLY A 36 4.43 -0.21 15.58
CA GLY A 36 3.87 -1.52 15.26
C GLY A 36 3.52 -1.69 13.78
N PRO A 37 3.12 -2.90 13.37
CA PRO A 37 2.97 -3.30 11.96
C PRO A 37 1.60 -3.00 11.36
N LEU A 38 0.73 -2.32 12.07
CA LEU A 38 -0.62 -2.02 11.57
C LEU A 38 -0.54 -1.08 10.36
N CYS A 39 -1.07 -1.54 9.22
CA CYS A 39 -1.32 -0.75 8.02
C CYS A 39 -2.82 -0.46 7.96
N VAL A 40 -3.22 0.80 8.04
CA VAL A 40 -4.64 1.16 7.98
C VAL A 40 -5.02 1.56 6.56
N GLY A 41 -6.02 0.86 5.98
CA GLY A 41 -6.59 1.24 4.69
C GLY A 41 -7.39 2.54 4.81
N ILE A 42 -7.30 3.44 3.83
CA ILE A 42 -8.25 4.55 3.67
C ILE A 42 -9.21 4.16 2.55
N ASP A 43 -10.30 3.51 2.98
CA ASP A 43 -11.27 2.86 2.10
C ASP A 43 -12.63 3.56 2.24
N PRO A 44 -12.89 4.71 1.55
CA PRO A 44 -14.09 5.52 1.74
C PRO A 44 -15.34 4.85 1.15
N HIS A 45 -15.86 3.84 1.82
CA HIS A 45 -17.15 3.22 1.48
C HIS A 45 -18.28 4.21 1.76
N LEU A 46 -18.83 4.82 0.73
CA LEU A 46 -19.81 5.92 0.81
C LEU A 46 -20.97 5.65 1.76
N HIS A 47 -21.51 4.43 1.75
CA HIS A 47 -22.63 4.03 2.60
C HIS A 47 -22.26 3.87 4.09
N LEU A 48 -20.96 3.84 4.42
CA LEU A 48 -20.45 3.71 5.79
C LEU A 48 -19.95 5.03 6.39
N LEU A 49 -19.84 6.10 5.60
CA LEU A 49 -19.45 7.41 6.09
C LEU A 49 -20.41 7.92 7.17
N PRO A 50 -20.03 8.92 8.00
CA PRO A 50 -20.93 9.54 8.97
C PRO A 50 -22.24 9.98 8.34
N SER A 51 -23.35 9.80 9.05
CA SER A 51 -24.71 10.04 8.53
C SER A 51 -24.88 11.44 7.96
N GLN A 52 -24.38 12.44 8.65
CA GLN A 52 -24.45 13.85 8.21
C GLN A 52 -23.74 14.11 6.88
N MET A 53 -22.62 13.42 6.62
CA MET A 53 -21.91 13.52 5.34
C MET A 53 -22.73 12.89 4.22
N ARG A 54 -23.37 11.74 4.48
CA ARG A 54 -24.14 11.01 3.47
C ARG A 54 -25.36 11.74 2.95
N GLU A 55 -25.88 12.66 3.71
CA GLU A 55 -27.03 13.50 3.33
C GLU A 55 -26.67 14.59 2.32
N SER A 56 -25.37 14.86 2.10
CA SER A 56 -24.90 15.99 1.29
C SER A 56 -24.86 15.73 -0.22
N TRP A 57 -24.98 14.46 -0.65
CA TRP A 57 -25.01 14.10 -2.08
C TRP A 57 -26.20 13.19 -2.40
N GLY A 58 -26.80 13.22 -3.45
CA GLY A 58 -27.90 12.34 -3.87
C GLY A 58 -27.44 10.98 -4.41
N ASP A 59 -27.95 10.60 -5.58
CA ASP A 59 -27.81 9.29 -6.20
C ASP A 59 -26.51 9.09 -7.03
N LEU A 60 -25.56 10.01 -7.02
CA LEU A 60 -24.29 10.00 -7.78
C LEU A 60 -24.43 9.95 -9.33
N LYS A 61 -25.62 10.15 -9.88
CA LYS A 61 -25.82 10.11 -11.32
C LYS A 61 -25.32 11.35 -12.04
N THR A 62 -25.21 12.48 -11.35
CA THR A 62 -24.73 13.74 -11.92
C THR A 62 -23.28 14.03 -11.58
N SER A 63 -22.63 14.90 -12.35
CA SER A 63 -21.28 15.40 -12.04
C SER A 63 -21.27 16.11 -10.70
N ASP A 64 -22.28 16.92 -10.41
CA ASP A 64 -22.35 17.71 -9.18
C ASP A 64 -22.53 16.84 -7.94
N SER A 65 -23.35 15.78 -8.01
CA SER A 65 -23.51 14.84 -6.90
C SER A 65 -22.22 14.06 -6.64
N ARG A 66 -21.48 13.66 -7.68
CA ARG A 66 -20.16 13.02 -7.52
C ARG A 66 -19.11 13.98 -6.96
N ALA A 67 -19.13 15.26 -7.37
CA ALA A 67 -18.24 16.27 -6.80
C ALA A 67 -18.53 16.52 -5.31
N SER A 68 -19.81 16.59 -4.93
CA SER A 68 -20.22 16.71 -3.53
C SER A 68 -19.78 15.50 -2.70
N ALA A 69 -19.95 14.27 -3.22
CA ALA A 69 -19.49 13.06 -2.56
C ALA A 69 -17.96 13.02 -2.42
N ALA A 70 -17.22 13.45 -3.46
CA ALA A 70 -15.76 13.49 -3.43
C ALA A 70 -15.24 14.48 -2.38
N LYS A 71 -15.91 15.62 -2.21
CA LYS A 71 -15.60 16.58 -1.13
C LYS A 71 -15.78 15.94 0.24
N CYS A 72 -16.88 15.24 0.49
CA CYS A 72 -17.09 14.53 1.76
C CYS A 72 -16.10 13.38 1.97
N VAL A 73 -15.74 12.65 0.91
CA VAL A 73 -14.69 11.62 0.95
C VAL A 73 -13.36 12.24 1.36
N LEU A 74 -12.99 13.39 0.82
CA LEU A 74 -11.76 14.08 1.22
C LEU A 74 -11.85 14.54 2.68
N GLU A 75 -12.91 15.21 3.10
CA GLU A 75 -13.10 15.65 4.49
C GLU A 75 -12.99 14.47 5.46
N TRP A 76 -13.68 13.37 5.17
CA TRP A 76 -13.59 12.16 5.98
C TRP A 76 -12.18 11.58 5.98
N SER A 77 -11.50 11.51 4.84
CA SER A 77 -10.12 11.01 4.76
C SER A 77 -9.16 11.83 5.61
N LEU A 78 -9.32 13.15 5.64
CA LEU A 78 -8.53 14.04 6.51
C LEU A 78 -8.78 13.77 8.00
N MET A 79 -10.02 13.51 8.40
CA MET A 79 -10.38 13.10 9.76
C MET A 79 -9.72 11.76 10.13
N MET A 80 -9.71 10.80 9.20
CA MET A 80 -9.05 9.50 9.42
C MET A 80 -7.52 9.66 9.53
N ILE A 81 -6.91 10.51 8.72
CA ILE A 81 -5.47 10.83 8.81
C ILE A 81 -5.12 11.40 10.17
N GLU A 82 -5.95 12.29 10.73
CA GLU A 82 -5.74 12.81 12.09
C GLU A 82 -5.83 11.71 13.15
N ALA A 83 -6.79 10.78 13.03
CA ALA A 83 -6.88 9.63 13.93
C ALA A 83 -5.67 8.69 13.83
N MET A 84 -5.00 8.63 12.67
CA MET A 84 -3.86 7.75 12.38
C MET A 84 -2.51 8.37 12.73
N ARG A 85 -2.42 9.71 12.78
CA ARG A 85 -1.18 10.44 13.04
C ARG A 85 -0.50 9.92 14.31
N GLU A 86 0.81 9.63 14.24
CA GLU A 86 1.64 9.11 15.33
C GLU A 86 1.17 7.77 15.94
N ARG A 87 0.20 7.09 15.30
CA ARG A 87 -0.33 5.80 15.76
C ARG A 87 -0.05 4.64 14.81
N VAL A 88 0.15 4.93 13.52
CA VAL A 88 0.43 3.89 12.51
C VAL A 88 1.63 4.27 11.65
N ALA A 89 2.35 3.26 11.19
CA ALA A 89 3.54 3.44 10.35
C ALA A 89 3.18 3.86 8.92
N ILE A 90 2.08 3.32 8.39
CA ILE A 90 1.74 3.39 6.97
C ILE A 90 0.23 3.35 6.77
N VAL A 91 -0.25 4.13 5.82
CA VAL A 91 -1.66 4.11 5.38
C VAL A 91 -1.77 3.61 3.94
N LYS A 92 -2.92 3.06 3.60
CA LYS A 92 -3.15 2.45 2.28
C LYS A 92 -4.45 2.95 1.64
N PRO A 93 -4.44 4.09 0.94
CA PRO A 93 -5.60 4.56 0.17
C PRO A 93 -5.98 3.56 -0.93
N GLN A 94 -7.29 3.20 -0.98
CA GLN A 94 -7.83 2.28 -1.97
C GLN A 94 -8.34 3.06 -3.19
N VAL A 95 -7.58 3.05 -4.27
CA VAL A 95 -7.81 3.85 -5.48
C VAL A 95 -9.22 3.69 -6.04
N ALA A 96 -9.72 2.46 -6.13
CA ALA A 96 -11.03 2.16 -6.70
C ALA A 96 -12.19 2.92 -6.02
N LEU A 97 -12.09 3.17 -4.70
CA LEU A 97 -13.14 3.86 -3.94
C LEU A 97 -13.12 5.38 -4.14
N PHE A 98 -12.06 5.92 -4.71
CA PHE A 98 -11.97 7.29 -5.17
C PHE A 98 -12.34 7.39 -6.67
N GLU A 99 -11.78 6.52 -7.51
CA GLU A 99 -12.03 6.50 -8.96
C GLU A 99 -13.52 6.35 -9.32
N GLN A 100 -14.33 5.68 -8.49
CA GLN A 100 -15.78 5.55 -8.70
C GLN A 100 -16.52 6.91 -8.76
N LEU A 101 -15.90 7.97 -8.25
CA LEU A 101 -16.46 9.34 -8.27
C LEU A 101 -15.98 10.15 -9.48
N GLY A 102 -15.16 9.56 -10.38
CA GLY A 102 -14.59 10.25 -11.55
C GLY A 102 -13.50 11.25 -11.17
N ALA A 103 -13.32 12.30 -11.98
CA ALA A 103 -12.25 13.29 -11.78
C ALA A 103 -12.22 13.89 -10.37
N PRO A 104 -13.35 14.34 -9.77
CA PRO A 104 -13.34 14.83 -8.38
C PRO A 104 -12.85 13.82 -7.35
N GLY A 105 -13.10 12.51 -7.58
CA GLY A 105 -12.60 11.46 -6.71
C GLY A 105 -11.09 11.27 -6.83
N VAL A 106 -10.54 11.39 -8.05
CA VAL A 106 -9.09 11.35 -8.27
C VAL A 106 -8.39 12.53 -7.59
N GLU A 107 -8.96 13.73 -7.69
CA GLU A 107 -8.49 14.92 -6.97
C GLU A 107 -8.50 14.70 -5.44
N ALA A 108 -9.57 14.08 -4.92
CA ALA A 108 -9.65 13.72 -3.50
C ALA A 108 -8.58 12.69 -3.08
N LEU A 109 -8.27 11.72 -3.95
CA LEU A 109 -7.18 10.77 -3.71
C LEU A 109 -5.82 11.47 -3.61
N GLU A 110 -5.51 12.35 -4.57
CA GLU A 110 -4.25 13.11 -4.57
C GLU A 110 -4.12 13.95 -3.29
N ALA A 111 -5.18 14.68 -2.92
CA ALA A 111 -5.21 15.50 -1.71
C ALA A 111 -5.05 14.63 -0.43
N THR A 112 -5.70 13.46 -0.39
CA THR A 112 -5.59 12.49 0.71
C THR A 112 -4.15 11.98 0.86
N CYS A 113 -3.49 11.58 -0.23
CA CYS A 113 -2.12 11.10 -0.21
C CYS A 113 -1.14 12.18 0.27
N LYS A 114 -1.28 13.41 -0.23
CA LYS A 114 -0.46 14.56 0.18
C LYS A 114 -0.67 14.89 1.66
N ALA A 115 -1.90 14.87 2.15
CA ALA A 115 -2.20 15.12 3.56
C ALA A 115 -1.61 14.02 4.47
N ALA A 116 -1.69 12.75 4.07
CA ALA A 116 -1.10 11.65 4.82
C ALA A 116 0.43 11.77 4.91
N SER A 117 1.09 12.08 3.80
CA SER A 117 2.53 12.33 3.76
C SER A 117 2.92 13.53 4.64
N ALA A 118 2.18 14.65 4.56
CA ALA A 118 2.40 15.83 5.40
C ALA A 118 2.18 15.56 6.89
N ALA A 119 1.31 14.61 7.25
CA ALA A 119 1.11 14.11 8.62
C ALA A 119 2.23 13.16 9.09
N GLY A 120 3.22 12.89 8.25
CA GLY A 120 4.35 12.00 8.55
C GLY A 120 4.05 10.51 8.40
N LEU A 121 2.92 10.13 7.80
CA LEU A 121 2.57 8.75 7.49
C LEU A 121 3.26 8.31 6.20
N LEU A 122 3.68 7.04 6.10
CA LEU A 122 4.03 6.46 4.81
C LEU A 122 2.75 6.16 4.01
N VAL A 123 2.82 6.35 2.70
CA VAL A 123 1.66 6.17 1.81
C VAL A 123 1.90 5.02 0.84
N LEU A 124 1.11 3.96 0.98
CA LEU A 124 1.04 2.83 0.05
C LEU A 124 -0.25 2.92 -0.78
N VAL A 125 -0.16 3.27 -2.04
CA VAL A 125 -1.34 3.37 -2.92
C VAL A 125 -1.79 1.98 -3.38
N ASP A 126 -3.00 1.58 -3.00
CA ASP A 126 -3.57 0.28 -3.40
C ASP A 126 -4.29 0.40 -4.76
N ALA A 127 -3.50 0.33 -5.83
CA ALA A 127 -3.94 0.52 -7.21
C ALA A 127 -3.91 -0.75 -8.05
N LYS A 128 -3.09 -1.73 -7.66
CA LYS A 128 -2.87 -3.01 -8.38
C LYS A 128 -2.62 -2.79 -9.88
N ARG A 129 -1.76 -1.80 -10.21
CA ARG A 129 -1.45 -1.47 -11.61
C ARG A 129 -0.63 -2.59 -12.27
N GLY A 130 -0.79 -2.70 -13.58
CA GLY A 130 -0.03 -3.61 -14.43
C GLY A 130 -0.26 -3.19 -15.87
N ASP A 131 0.83 -2.83 -16.58
CA ASP A 131 0.83 -2.47 -18.00
C ASP A 131 2.25 -2.58 -18.54
N ILE A 132 2.42 -2.46 -19.86
CA ILE A 132 3.72 -2.63 -20.53
C ILE A 132 4.30 -1.29 -21.01
N GLY A 133 5.64 -1.27 -21.15
CA GLY A 133 6.37 -0.19 -21.83
C GLY A 133 6.07 1.20 -21.26
N SER A 134 5.75 2.13 -22.15
CA SER A 134 5.49 3.53 -21.81
C SER A 134 4.25 3.75 -20.96
N THR A 135 3.26 2.85 -20.99
CA THR A 135 2.07 2.92 -20.17
C THR A 135 2.40 2.58 -18.72
N ALA A 136 3.19 1.54 -18.48
CA ALA A 136 3.71 1.20 -17.15
C ALA A 136 4.57 2.35 -16.58
N GLU A 137 5.39 2.99 -17.42
CA GLU A 137 6.19 4.18 -17.05
C GLU A 137 5.29 5.35 -16.64
N ALA A 138 4.19 5.60 -17.36
CA ALA A 138 3.26 6.66 -17.01
C ALA A 138 2.57 6.40 -15.65
N TYR A 139 2.18 5.16 -15.36
CA TYR A 139 1.65 4.78 -14.06
C TYR A 139 2.69 4.96 -12.94
N ALA A 140 3.93 4.49 -13.15
CA ALA A 140 4.99 4.63 -12.16
C ALA A 140 5.27 6.10 -11.86
N LYS A 141 5.38 6.94 -12.89
CA LYS A 141 5.56 8.39 -12.76
C LYS A 141 4.41 9.05 -12.02
N GLY A 142 3.17 8.78 -12.39
CA GLY A 142 2.00 9.43 -11.80
C GLY A 142 1.79 9.08 -10.32
N ILE A 143 2.23 7.89 -9.89
CA ILE A 143 2.00 7.40 -8.52
C ILE A 143 3.22 7.64 -7.62
N LEU A 144 4.43 7.35 -8.10
CA LEU A 144 5.61 7.25 -7.24
C LEU A 144 6.55 8.45 -7.31
N ASP A 145 6.62 9.19 -8.44
CA ASP A 145 7.56 10.30 -8.54
C ASP A 145 7.19 11.41 -7.54
N ASP A 146 8.17 11.99 -6.84
CA ASP A 146 7.96 13.00 -5.80
C ASP A 146 7.34 14.29 -6.35
N ASP A 147 7.60 14.61 -7.61
CA ASP A 147 7.00 15.72 -8.35
C ASP A 147 5.73 15.30 -9.11
N GLY A 148 5.30 14.05 -8.98
CA GLY A 148 4.08 13.51 -9.53
C GLY A 148 2.82 13.97 -8.79
N PRO A 149 1.62 13.70 -9.35
CA PRO A 149 0.36 14.13 -8.73
C PRO A 149 0.14 13.50 -7.34
N ILE A 150 0.57 12.25 -7.13
CA ILE A 150 0.34 11.51 -5.88
C ILE A 150 1.55 11.54 -4.96
N GLY A 151 2.76 11.27 -5.46
CA GLY A 151 4.00 11.26 -4.68
C GLY A 151 4.05 10.19 -3.59
N ALA A 152 3.46 9.01 -3.83
CA ALA A 152 3.39 7.93 -2.86
C ALA A 152 4.77 7.31 -2.54
N ASP A 153 4.88 6.71 -1.35
CA ASP A 153 6.07 5.95 -0.95
C ASP A 153 6.10 4.56 -1.58
N ALA A 154 4.93 3.96 -1.81
CA ALA A 154 4.81 2.64 -2.41
C ALA A 154 3.49 2.45 -3.17
N VAL A 155 3.42 1.39 -3.99
CA VAL A 155 2.23 1.01 -4.76
C VAL A 155 2.07 -0.51 -4.84
N THR A 156 0.82 -0.99 -4.93
CA THR A 156 0.53 -2.40 -5.23
C THR A 156 0.51 -2.65 -6.73
N LEU A 157 1.06 -3.78 -7.17
CA LEU A 157 1.19 -4.17 -8.58
C LEU A 157 0.60 -5.54 -8.86
N SER A 158 -0.01 -5.69 -10.05
CA SER A 158 -0.41 -6.98 -10.59
C SER A 158 0.68 -7.54 -11.51
N PRO A 159 1.22 -8.75 -11.26
CA PRO A 159 2.30 -9.32 -12.04
C PRO A 159 1.84 -10.03 -13.33
N TYR A 160 0.55 -10.01 -13.63
CA TYR A 160 -0.06 -10.85 -14.67
C TYR A 160 0.56 -10.64 -16.07
N LEU A 161 1.02 -9.43 -16.39
CA LEU A 161 1.65 -9.11 -17.68
C LEU A 161 3.15 -9.47 -17.77
N GLY A 162 3.72 -10.07 -16.72
CA GLY A 162 5.10 -10.53 -16.71
C GLY A 162 6.09 -9.55 -16.05
N ARG A 163 7.35 -10.01 -15.93
CA ARG A 163 8.39 -9.34 -15.15
C ARG A 163 8.74 -7.95 -15.69
N ASP A 164 8.82 -7.82 -17.02
CA ASP A 164 9.19 -6.58 -17.70
C ASP A 164 8.16 -5.46 -17.49
N SER A 165 6.89 -5.81 -17.30
CA SER A 165 5.82 -4.85 -17.02
C SER A 165 6.01 -4.10 -15.69
N MET A 166 6.76 -4.66 -14.77
CA MET A 166 7.02 -4.08 -13.46
C MET A 166 8.32 -3.26 -13.41
N GLU A 167 9.23 -3.39 -14.39
CA GLU A 167 10.53 -2.71 -14.38
C GLU A 167 10.45 -1.18 -14.20
N PRO A 168 9.49 -0.43 -14.77
CA PRO A 168 9.37 0.99 -14.50
C PRO A 168 9.20 1.34 -13.01
N PHE A 169 8.45 0.52 -12.28
CA PHE A 169 8.25 0.67 -10.83
C PHE A 169 9.48 0.22 -10.03
N ILE A 170 10.09 -0.90 -10.43
CA ILE A 170 11.32 -1.40 -9.79
C ILE A 170 12.47 -0.41 -9.95
N ASN A 171 12.52 0.33 -11.07
CA ASN A 171 13.49 1.40 -11.26
C ASN A 171 13.32 2.54 -10.23
N ARG A 172 12.07 2.86 -9.82
CA ARG A 172 11.83 3.81 -8.71
C ARG A 172 12.31 3.25 -7.37
N CYS A 173 12.22 1.94 -7.16
CA CYS A 173 12.81 1.32 -5.99
C CYS A 173 14.34 1.44 -5.97
N ARG A 174 15.00 1.24 -7.12
CA ARG A 174 16.46 1.33 -7.25
C ARG A 174 17.01 2.76 -7.15
N ASN A 175 16.32 3.71 -7.75
CA ASN A 175 16.89 5.04 -8.00
C ASN A 175 16.32 6.12 -7.07
N ASP A 176 15.06 5.98 -6.65
CA ASP A 176 14.30 7.03 -5.97
C ASP A 176 13.86 6.62 -4.55
N GLY A 177 14.30 5.44 -4.09
CA GLY A 177 14.01 4.95 -2.73
C GLY A 177 12.55 4.64 -2.47
N LYS A 178 11.77 4.30 -3.51
CA LYS A 178 10.36 3.91 -3.42
C LYS A 178 10.19 2.43 -3.12
N GLY A 179 8.95 2.00 -2.84
CA GLY A 179 8.59 0.61 -2.60
C GLY A 179 7.47 0.11 -3.51
N VAL A 180 7.37 -1.20 -3.68
CA VAL A 180 6.25 -1.85 -4.37
C VAL A 180 5.80 -3.08 -3.62
N PHE A 181 4.52 -3.44 -3.76
CA PHE A 181 3.96 -4.69 -3.24
C PHE A 181 3.29 -5.45 -4.39
N VAL A 182 3.89 -6.56 -4.77
CA VAL A 182 3.41 -7.40 -5.88
C VAL A 182 2.41 -8.43 -5.39
N LEU A 183 1.28 -8.59 -6.07
CA LEU A 183 0.31 -9.65 -5.75
C LEU A 183 0.99 -11.02 -5.88
N LEU A 184 1.02 -11.78 -4.79
CA LEU A 184 1.61 -13.11 -4.75
C LEU A 184 0.54 -14.18 -4.55
N ARG A 185 -0.09 -14.15 -3.37
CA ARG A 185 -1.08 -15.14 -2.97
C ARG A 185 -2.22 -14.45 -2.22
N THR A 186 -3.33 -14.31 -2.90
CA THR A 186 -4.48 -13.54 -2.39
C THR A 186 -5.50 -14.43 -1.68
N SER A 187 -6.30 -13.86 -0.77
CA SER A 187 -7.25 -14.60 0.08
C SER A 187 -8.60 -14.89 -0.59
N ASN A 188 -8.87 -14.34 -1.77
CA ASN A 188 -10.13 -14.59 -2.48
C ASN A 188 -10.18 -16.01 -3.04
N PRO A 189 -11.36 -16.67 -3.07
CA PRO A 189 -11.48 -18.08 -3.49
C PRO A 189 -10.90 -18.38 -4.88
N GLY A 190 -11.18 -17.57 -5.88
CA GLY A 190 -10.66 -17.75 -7.24
C GLY A 190 -9.15 -17.50 -7.40
N GLY A 191 -8.49 -16.94 -6.37
CA GLY A 191 -7.04 -16.70 -6.44
C GLY A 191 -6.24 -17.99 -6.61
N ALA A 192 -6.65 -19.07 -5.97
CA ALA A 192 -5.97 -20.36 -6.06
C ALA A 192 -5.96 -20.94 -7.48
N GLU A 193 -7.01 -20.76 -8.25
CA GLU A 193 -7.15 -21.29 -9.62
C GLU A 193 -6.02 -20.80 -10.53
N LEU A 194 -5.57 -19.55 -10.36
CA LEU A 194 -4.49 -18.97 -11.14
C LEU A 194 -3.14 -19.08 -10.41
N GLN A 195 -3.10 -18.75 -9.13
CA GLN A 195 -1.85 -18.49 -8.41
C GLN A 195 -1.09 -19.78 -8.03
N THR A 196 -1.81 -20.91 -7.89
CA THR A 196 -1.20 -22.18 -7.45
C THR A 196 -1.17 -23.28 -8.52
N THR A 197 -1.59 -22.99 -9.74
CA THR A 197 -1.65 -23.98 -10.82
C THR A 197 -0.29 -24.19 -11.49
N GLY A 198 0.09 -25.44 -11.70
CA GLY A 198 1.32 -25.81 -12.42
C GLY A 198 2.58 -25.86 -11.54
N VAL A 199 3.70 -26.27 -12.15
CA VAL A 199 5.02 -26.36 -11.50
C VAL A 199 6.09 -25.84 -12.48
N PRO A 200 6.77 -24.69 -12.18
CA PRO A 200 6.45 -23.81 -11.06
C PRO A 200 5.08 -23.13 -11.24
N SER A 201 4.43 -22.81 -10.13
CA SER A 201 3.19 -22.05 -10.15
C SER A 201 3.45 -20.56 -10.51
N PRO A 202 2.43 -19.79 -10.91
CA PRO A 202 2.55 -18.35 -11.06
C PRO A 202 3.06 -17.66 -9.80
N ALA A 203 2.59 -18.07 -8.60
CA ALA A 203 3.10 -17.53 -7.34
C ALA A 203 4.59 -17.87 -7.12
N ASP A 204 5.03 -19.08 -7.48
CA ASP A 204 6.44 -19.46 -7.43
C ASP A 204 7.31 -18.60 -8.35
N THR A 205 6.81 -18.32 -9.54
CA THR A 205 7.50 -17.49 -10.52
C THR A 205 7.65 -16.07 -10.02
N VAL A 206 6.55 -15.47 -9.50
CA VAL A 206 6.57 -14.11 -8.94
C VAL A 206 7.49 -14.03 -7.72
N ALA A 207 7.48 -15.03 -6.84
CA ALA A 207 8.38 -15.10 -5.69
C ALA A 207 9.85 -15.06 -6.13
N GLY A 208 10.21 -15.80 -7.18
CA GLY A 208 11.56 -15.77 -7.74
C GLY A 208 11.98 -14.40 -8.28
N TRP A 209 11.04 -13.63 -8.87
CA TRP A 209 11.32 -12.27 -9.32
C TRP A 209 11.54 -11.33 -8.14
N VAL A 210 10.68 -11.38 -7.12
CA VAL A 210 10.79 -10.55 -5.90
C VAL A 210 12.11 -10.80 -5.18
N GLU A 211 12.48 -12.07 -5.01
CA GLU A 211 13.78 -12.45 -4.43
C GLU A 211 14.95 -11.90 -5.24
N GLY A 212 14.88 -12.01 -6.57
CA GLY A 212 15.90 -11.49 -7.48
C GLY A 212 16.09 -9.98 -7.33
N TRP A 213 15.01 -9.21 -7.36
CA TRP A 213 15.06 -7.75 -7.19
C TRP A 213 15.57 -7.34 -5.81
N ASN A 214 15.06 -7.96 -4.74
CA ASN A 214 15.51 -7.63 -3.39
C ASN A 214 16.99 -7.97 -3.15
N ARG A 215 17.53 -9.00 -3.79
CA ARG A 215 18.95 -9.32 -3.73
C ARG A 215 19.85 -8.20 -4.29
N GLU A 216 19.31 -7.43 -5.27
CA GLU A 216 19.99 -6.29 -5.87
C GLU A 216 19.90 -5.00 -5.04
N ILE A 217 18.78 -4.82 -4.26
CA ILE A 217 18.39 -3.54 -3.64
C ILE A 217 18.17 -3.65 -2.11
N THR A 218 18.72 -4.64 -1.45
CA THR A 218 18.50 -4.89 -0.02
C THR A 218 18.98 -3.74 0.86
N GLY A 219 18.19 -3.39 1.89
CA GLY A 219 18.58 -2.46 2.95
C GLY A 219 19.46 -3.09 4.03
N GLY A 220 19.84 -2.29 5.06
CA GLY A 220 20.78 -2.67 6.12
C GLY A 220 20.39 -3.92 6.91
N ASN A 221 19.09 -4.17 7.14
CA ASN A 221 18.58 -5.31 7.91
C ASN A 221 18.11 -6.49 7.03
N GLY A 222 18.49 -6.50 5.77
CA GLY A 222 18.18 -7.58 4.85
C GLY A 222 16.76 -7.55 4.28
N LEU A 223 15.96 -6.51 4.53
CA LEU A 223 14.67 -6.28 3.86
C LEU A 223 14.86 -5.38 2.63
N GLY A 224 14.21 -5.73 1.53
CA GLY A 224 14.22 -4.98 0.28
C GLY A 224 12.93 -4.19 0.07
N PRO A 225 12.90 -3.28 -0.93
CA PRO A 225 11.75 -2.43 -1.23
C PRO A 225 10.64 -3.14 -2.01
N VAL A 226 10.87 -4.37 -2.48
CA VAL A 226 9.89 -5.16 -3.21
C VAL A 226 9.22 -6.13 -2.27
N GLY A 227 8.05 -5.74 -1.77
CA GLY A 227 7.18 -6.56 -0.94
C GLY A 227 6.20 -7.40 -1.75
N VAL A 228 5.42 -8.20 -1.05
CA VAL A 228 4.35 -9.03 -1.63
C VAL A 228 3.03 -8.83 -0.91
N VAL A 229 1.93 -8.98 -1.64
CA VAL A 229 0.58 -9.08 -1.04
C VAL A 229 0.27 -10.56 -0.85
N THR A 230 0.06 -10.96 0.40
CA THR A 230 -0.28 -12.33 0.76
C THR A 230 -1.36 -12.35 1.86
N GLY A 231 -2.41 -13.13 1.67
CA GLY A 231 -3.57 -13.11 2.57
C GLY A 231 -3.24 -13.57 3.98
N ALA A 232 -3.70 -12.83 5.00
CA ALA A 232 -3.56 -13.23 6.41
C ALA A 232 -4.26 -14.56 6.75
N THR A 233 -5.25 -14.97 5.96
CA THR A 233 -6.04 -16.19 6.17
C THR A 233 -5.41 -17.46 5.60
N LEU A 234 -4.21 -17.39 5.05
CA LEU A 234 -3.54 -18.53 4.38
C LEU A 234 -2.94 -19.56 5.35
N GLY A 235 -2.93 -19.28 6.65
CA GLY A 235 -2.45 -20.23 7.67
C GLY A 235 -1.00 -20.68 7.43
N ASP A 236 -0.78 -22.01 7.35
CA ASP A 236 0.56 -22.58 7.16
C ASP A 236 1.22 -22.19 5.84
N GLU A 237 0.44 -21.88 4.80
CA GLU A 237 0.98 -21.41 3.52
C GLU A 237 1.74 -20.08 3.69
N LEU A 238 1.29 -19.20 4.60
CA LEU A 238 1.95 -17.94 4.89
C LEU A 238 3.39 -18.14 5.43
N LYS A 239 3.59 -19.17 6.27
CA LYS A 239 4.90 -19.56 6.79
C LYS A 239 5.83 -20.03 5.67
N ILE A 240 5.34 -20.86 4.75
CA ILE A 240 6.11 -21.33 3.59
C ILE A 240 6.59 -20.15 2.75
N TRP A 241 5.71 -19.19 2.48
CA TRP A 241 6.09 -17.98 1.75
C TRP A 241 7.10 -17.12 2.50
N ARG A 242 6.98 -17.01 3.84
CA ARG A 242 7.96 -16.26 4.65
C ARG A 242 9.36 -16.89 4.60
N GLU A 243 9.46 -18.19 4.73
CA GLU A 243 10.73 -18.94 4.63
C GLU A 243 11.38 -18.74 3.25
N ARG A 244 10.58 -18.71 2.19
CA ARG A 244 11.04 -18.51 0.82
C ARG A 244 11.42 -17.06 0.48
N LEU A 245 10.80 -16.08 1.10
CA LEU A 245 10.97 -14.65 0.84
C LEU A 245 11.45 -13.90 2.10
N PRO A 246 12.62 -14.23 2.67
CA PRO A 246 13.10 -13.65 3.92
C PRO A 246 13.39 -12.15 3.81
N SER A 247 13.63 -11.65 2.59
CA SER A 247 13.96 -10.25 2.32
C SER A 247 12.75 -9.38 1.91
N ALA A 248 11.54 -9.94 1.80
CA ALA A 248 10.37 -9.19 1.36
C ALA A 248 9.50 -8.72 2.53
N TRP A 249 8.90 -7.54 2.40
CA TRP A 249 7.78 -7.14 3.23
C TRP A 249 6.50 -7.85 2.78
N PHE A 250 5.70 -8.34 3.72
CA PHE A 250 4.40 -8.96 3.46
C PHE A 250 3.29 -7.99 3.82
N LEU A 251 2.51 -7.56 2.85
CA LEU A 251 1.24 -6.88 3.09
C LEU A 251 0.16 -7.94 3.25
N MET A 252 -0.38 -8.07 4.45
CA MET A 252 -1.30 -9.14 4.85
C MET A 252 -2.72 -8.61 5.04
N PRO A 253 -3.55 -8.53 3.97
CA PRO A 253 -4.97 -8.23 4.10
C PRO A 253 -5.73 -9.41 4.71
N GLY A 254 -6.84 -9.09 5.42
CA GLY A 254 -7.75 -10.09 5.98
C GLY A 254 -7.86 -10.09 7.51
N TYR A 255 -7.02 -9.33 8.21
CA TYR A 255 -7.10 -9.15 9.65
C TYR A 255 -8.41 -8.47 10.08
N GLY A 256 -9.07 -9.03 11.08
CA GLY A 256 -10.33 -8.56 11.63
C GLY A 256 -11.50 -8.78 10.68
N ALA A 257 -11.73 -7.95 9.70
CA ALA A 257 -12.93 -7.95 8.85
C ALA A 257 -13.15 -9.23 8.00
N GLN A 258 -12.10 -9.98 7.69
CA GLN A 258 -12.16 -11.26 6.96
C GLN A 258 -11.90 -12.46 7.88
N GLY A 259 -11.84 -12.26 9.19
CA GLY A 259 -11.76 -13.30 10.19
C GLY A 259 -10.35 -13.75 10.58
N ALA A 260 -9.28 -13.18 10.01
CA ALA A 260 -7.92 -13.49 10.47
C ALA A 260 -7.66 -12.84 11.85
N SER A 261 -7.09 -13.62 12.78
CA SER A 261 -6.62 -13.14 14.08
C SER A 261 -5.19 -12.61 14.01
N ALA A 262 -4.75 -11.90 15.05
CA ALA A 262 -3.36 -11.45 15.19
C ALA A 262 -2.39 -12.64 15.15
N GLU A 263 -2.69 -13.73 15.86
CA GLU A 263 -1.86 -14.94 15.88
C GLU A 263 -1.67 -15.56 14.50
N GLN A 264 -2.71 -15.56 13.67
CA GLN A 264 -2.60 -16.07 12.30
C GLN A 264 -1.67 -15.23 11.42
N THR A 265 -1.49 -13.94 11.71
CA THR A 265 -0.56 -13.08 10.97
C THR A 265 0.91 -13.32 11.34
N ARG A 266 1.17 -13.92 12.52
CA ARG A 266 2.51 -14.15 13.06
C ARG A 266 3.45 -14.84 12.08
N SER A 267 2.96 -15.85 11.37
CA SER A 267 3.74 -16.60 10.37
C SER A 267 4.24 -15.76 9.20
N GLY A 268 3.68 -14.56 9.01
CA GLY A 268 4.11 -13.61 7.97
C GLY A 268 5.29 -12.73 8.39
N PHE A 269 5.70 -12.77 9.66
CA PHE A 269 6.83 -12.00 10.18
C PHE A 269 8.12 -12.81 10.23
N ARG A 270 9.22 -12.12 10.25
CA ARG A 270 10.54 -12.69 10.55
C ARG A 270 10.66 -12.90 12.06
N ASN A 271 11.69 -13.66 12.48
CA ASN A 271 11.95 -13.91 13.90
C ASN A 271 12.33 -12.63 14.69
N ASP A 272 12.75 -11.57 13.99
CA ASP A 272 13.06 -10.26 14.58
C ASP A 272 11.83 -9.34 14.69
N GLY A 273 10.63 -9.84 14.37
CA GLY A 273 9.38 -9.09 14.41
C GLY A 273 9.13 -8.19 13.19
N LEU A 274 10.05 -8.14 12.24
CA LEU A 274 9.94 -7.31 11.04
C LEU A 274 9.41 -8.08 9.82
N GLY A 275 9.27 -7.40 8.69
CA GLY A 275 8.91 -7.98 7.40
C GLY A 275 7.41 -8.19 7.18
N GLY A 276 6.56 -7.86 8.14
CA GLY A 276 5.10 -7.95 8.02
C GLY A 276 4.38 -6.61 8.22
N LEU A 277 3.31 -6.41 7.45
CA LEU A 277 2.33 -5.34 7.60
C LEU A 277 0.95 -5.95 7.68
N VAL A 278 0.27 -5.79 8.80
CA VAL A 278 -1.10 -6.29 9.00
C VAL A 278 -2.08 -5.24 8.52
N ASN A 279 -2.76 -5.49 7.41
CA ASN A 279 -3.69 -4.52 6.85
C ASN A 279 -5.10 -4.68 7.40
N SER A 280 -5.63 -3.61 7.97
CA SER A 280 -7.03 -3.48 8.38
C SER A 280 -7.63 -2.19 7.82
N SER A 281 -8.84 -2.27 7.32
CA SER A 281 -9.60 -1.11 6.82
C SER A 281 -10.95 -1.02 7.54
N ARG A 282 -11.95 -1.78 7.10
CA ARG A 282 -13.32 -1.71 7.64
C ARG A 282 -13.41 -1.90 9.15
N GLY A 283 -12.62 -2.84 9.71
CA GLY A 283 -12.62 -3.12 11.15
C GLY A 283 -12.13 -1.95 12.01
N VAL A 284 -11.28 -1.11 11.46
CA VAL A 284 -10.72 0.08 12.12
C VAL A 284 -11.55 1.32 11.80
N LEU A 285 -11.85 1.57 10.53
CA LEU A 285 -12.42 2.84 10.07
C LEU A 285 -13.90 3.02 10.35
N PHE A 286 -14.65 1.92 10.48
CA PHE A 286 -16.10 2.00 10.55
C PHE A 286 -16.66 1.36 11.81
N PRO A 287 -17.81 1.87 12.29
CA PRO A 287 -18.47 1.36 13.48
C PRO A 287 -19.14 0.01 13.22
N LYS A 288 -19.31 -0.78 14.26
CA LYS A 288 -20.37 -1.79 14.33
C LYS A 288 -21.71 -1.08 14.54
N ASP A 289 -22.84 -1.77 14.33
CA ASP A 289 -24.16 -1.15 14.41
C ASP A 289 -24.41 -0.42 15.73
N HIS A 290 -24.01 -1.01 16.86
CA HIS A 290 -24.18 -0.41 18.19
C HIS A 290 -23.24 0.78 18.49
N GLU A 291 -22.22 0.99 17.66
CA GLU A 291 -21.25 2.09 17.78
C GLU A 291 -21.61 3.29 16.90
N ARG A 292 -22.67 3.18 16.07
CA ARG A 292 -22.98 4.15 15.02
C ARG A 292 -23.18 5.57 15.54
N GLU A 293 -23.94 5.74 16.60
CA GLU A 293 -24.18 7.05 17.21
C GLU A 293 -22.90 7.72 17.71
N SER A 294 -22.00 6.95 18.33
CA SER A 294 -20.72 7.46 18.79
C SER A 294 -19.80 7.84 17.63
N TYR A 295 -19.81 7.04 16.55
CA TYR A 295 -19.06 7.35 15.34
C TYR A 295 -19.57 8.62 14.63
N ASP A 296 -20.88 8.78 14.51
CA ASP A 296 -21.48 9.98 13.90
C ASP A 296 -21.18 11.26 14.72
N ARG A 297 -20.96 11.11 16.04
CA ARG A 297 -20.58 12.22 16.93
C ARG A 297 -19.10 12.57 16.84
N ASP A 298 -18.22 11.58 16.91
CA ASP A 298 -16.75 11.76 16.90
C ASP A 298 -16.07 10.56 16.22
N PRO A 299 -15.99 10.55 14.87
CA PRO A 299 -15.33 9.47 14.15
C PRO A 299 -13.83 9.41 14.41
N VAL A 300 -13.17 10.52 14.70
CA VAL A 300 -11.73 10.59 14.97
C VAL A 300 -11.39 9.84 16.26
N ALA A 301 -12.08 10.16 17.36
CA ALA A 301 -11.84 9.52 18.64
C ALA A 301 -12.13 8.01 18.58
N MET A 302 -13.21 7.60 17.90
CA MET A 302 -13.52 6.18 17.75
C MET A 302 -12.43 5.44 16.96
N VAL A 303 -12.02 5.96 15.82
CA VAL A 303 -11.00 5.32 14.97
C VAL A 303 -9.66 5.26 15.71
N ALA A 304 -9.28 6.34 16.41
CA ALA A 304 -8.07 6.33 17.25
C ALA A 304 -8.12 5.23 18.31
N ALA A 305 -9.24 5.07 19.01
CA ALA A 305 -9.41 3.99 20.01
C ALA A 305 -9.32 2.59 19.37
N LYS A 306 -9.90 2.38 18.19
CA LYS A 306 -9.79 1.11 17.46
C LYS A 306 -8.37 0.82 16.99
N ILE A 307 -7.63 1.84 16.58
CA ILE A 307 -6.20 1.69 16.24
C ILE A 307 -5.41 1.21 17.45
N GLU A 308 -5.60 1.86 18.63
CA GLU A 308 -4.89 1.45 19.84
C GLU A 308 -5.26 0.02 20.28
N ALA A 309 -6.53 -0.38 20.14
CA ALA A 309 -6.94 -1.75 20.41
C ALA A 309 -6.25 -2.75 19.47
N CYS A 310 -6.17 -2.46 18.16
CA CYS A 310 -5.45 -3.30 17.20
C CYS A 310 -3.94 -3.36 17.50
N ARG A 311 -3.33 -2.24 17.87
CA ARG A 311 -1.92 -2.20 18.26
C ARG A 311 -1.65 -3.06 19.48
N ALA A 312 -2.51 -2.97 20.51
CA ALA A 312 -2.40 -3.80 21.71
C ALA A 312 -2.56 -5.30 21.42
N GLU A 313 -3.44 -5.67 20.46
CA GLU A 313 -3.63 -7.06 20.04
C GLU A 313 -2.43 -7.58 19.20
N LEU A 314 -1.84 -6.73 18.37
CA LEU A 314 -0.73 -7.10 17.49
C LEU A 314 0.63 -7.11 18.21
N ASN A 315 0.85 -6.23 19.20
CA ASN A 315 2.14 -6.12 19.92
C ASN A 315 2.65 -7.43 20.54
N PRO A 316 1.84 -8.31 21.14
CA PRO A 316 2.32 -9.58 21.68
C PRO A 316 2.79 -10.57 20.61
N VAL A 317 2.55 -10.28 19.34
CA VAL A 317 2.88 -11.14 18.19
C VAL A 317 4.30 -10.88 17.66
N PHE A 318 4.97 -9.82 18.15
CA PHE A 318 6.34 -9.40 17.76
C PHE A 318 7.41 -9.80 18.74
#